data_1cc4f9349c1ba059f5907517ad70c11d
#
_entry.id   1cc4f9349c1ba059f5907517ad70c11d
#
_cell.length_a   1.000
_cell.length_b   1.000
_cell.length_c   1.000
_cell.angle_alpha   90.00
_cell.angle_beta   90.00
_cell.angle_gamma   90.00
#
_symmetry.space_group_name_H-M   'P 1'
#
loop_
_entity.id
_entity.type
_entity.pdbx_description
1 polymer ?
#
loop_
_entity_poly.entity_id
_entity_poly.type
_entity_poly.pdbx_seq_one_letter_code
_entity_poly.pdbx_strand_id
1 'polypeptide(L)'
;MPKRFPLLALFLTWLLVLKAPADNIEVARVPMPQLAPLQWELLRQQQGGHYQPLRIDLNLAIRLGKIYSVTVRHGTGHYDIDKTIVKWVEANWKTYPWFAGGDHFVISMTVDPAIRQVEFPKT
;
A
#
# COMPACT_ATOMS: atom_id res chain seq x y z
N MET A 1 -14.85 -19.53 33.13
CA MET A 1 -13.60 -18.79 32.93
C MET A 1 -13.80 -17.55 32.12
N PRO A 2 -13.93 -16.46 32.77
CA PRO A 2 -14.14 -15.21 32.06
C PRO A 2 -13.01 -14.88 31.13
N LYS A 3 -11.83 -15.33 31.39
CA LYS A 3 -10.69 -14.99 30.57
C LYS A 3 -10.76 -15.60 29.19
N ARG A 4 -11.40 -16.72 29.06
CA ARG A 4 -11.49 -17.34 27.75
C ARG A 4 -12.51 -16.67 26.88
N PHE A 5 -13.52 -16.15 27.47
CA PHE A 5 -14.52 -15.44 26.71
C PHE A 5 -13.97 -14.30 25.93
N PRO A 6 -13.17 -13.42 26.55
CA PRO A 6 -12.60 -12.33 25.77
C PRO A 6 -11.77 -12.81 24.60
N LEU A 7 -11.07 -13.89 24.80
CA LEU A 7 -10.27 -14.42 23.71
C LEU A 7 -11.11 -14.92 22.57
N LEU A 8 -12.18 -15.62 22.89
CA LEU A 8 -13.08 -16.10 21.86
C LEU A 8 -13.76 -14.95 21.15
N ALA A 9 -14.17 -13.98 21.91
CA ALA A 9 -14.83 -12.82 21.33
C ALA A 9 -13.88 -12.11 20.37
N LEU A 10 -12.64 -11.96 20.76
CA LEU A 10 -11.66 -11.34 19.90
C LEU A 10 -11.48 -12.12 18.63
N PHE A 11 -11.41 -13.41 18.74
CA PHE A 11 -11.21 -14.26 17.59
C PHE A 11 -12.38 -14.15 16.62
N LEU A 12 -13.57 -14.20 17.13
CA LEU A 12 -14.77 -14.06 16.29
C LEU A 12 -14.86 -12.69 15.66
N THR A 13 -14.55 -11.68 16.43
CA THR A 13 -14.55 -10.33 15.89
C THR A 13 -13.55 -10.21 14.76
N TRP A 14 -12.41 -10.83 14.92
CA TRP A 14 -11.39 -10.79 13.92
C TRP A 14 -11.86 -11.45 12.63
N LEU A 15 -12.51 -12.57 12.75
CA LEU A 15 -13.06 -13.26 11.59
C LEU A 15 -14.11 -12.43 10.87
N LEU A 16 -14.95 -11.76 11.63
CA LEU A 16 -15.96 -10.90 11.03
C LEU A 16 -15.33 -9.77 10.25
N VAL A 17 -14.30 -9.18 10.85
CA VAL A 17 -13.59 -8.12 10.20
C VAL A 17 -12.98 -8.59 8.89
N LEU A 18 -12.42 -9.78 8.90
CA LEU A 18 -11.85 -10.33 7.69
C LEU A 18 -12.89 -10.55 6.61
N LYS A 19 -14.13 -10.79 6.99
CA LYS A 19 -15.16 -11.08 6.00
C LYS A 19 -15.71 -9.84 5.34
N ALA A 20 -16.01 -8.82 6.11
CA ALA A 20 -16.72 -7.67 5.57
C ALA A 20 -15.77 -6.68 4.90
N PRO A 21 -15.12 -5.82 5.65
CA PRO A 21 -14.18 -4.86 5.07
C PRO A 21 -12.76 -5.42 5.08
N ALA A 22 -12.63 -6.72 4.91
CA ALA A 22 -11.36 -7.39 5.09
C ALA A 22 -10.26 -6.76 4.27
N ASP A 23 -10.55 -6.45 3.03
CA ASP A 23 -9.53 -5.92 2.15
C ASP A 23 -8.97 -4.60 2.67
N ASN A 24 -9.86 -3.72 3.12
CA ASN A 24 -9.41 -2.42 3.61
C ASN A 24 -8.56 -2.56 4.86
N ILE A 25 -8.94 -3.45 5.74
CA ILE A 25 -8.21 -3.63 6.98
C ILE A 25 -6.85 -4.26 6.73
N GLU A 26 -6.80 -5.26 5.88
CA GLU A 26 -5.54 -5.89 5.55
C GLU A 26 -4.60 -4.90 4.90
N VAL A 27 -5.12 -4.15 3.95
CA VAL A 27 -4.32 -3.17 3.24
C VAL A 27 -3.82 -2.09 4.20
N ALA A 28 -4.63 -1.68 5.15
CA ALA A 28 -4.24 -0.64 6.09
C ALA A 28 -3.12 -1.08 7.04
N ARG A 29 -2.88 -2.38 7.15
CA ARG A 29 -1.85 -2.88 8.04
C ARG A 29 -0.48 -3.05 7.38
N VAL A 30 -0.42 -2.99 6.08
CA VAL A 30 0.88 -3.18 5.43
C VAL A 30 1.70 -1.91 5.56
N PRO A 31 3.02 -2.07 5.64
CA PRO A 31 3.89 -0.90 5.72
C PRO A 31 3.86 -0.15 4.40
N MET A 32 4.09 1.15 4.48
CA MET A 32 4.03 2.01 3.31
C MET A 32 5.42 2.31 2.76
N PRO A 33 5.54 2.48 1.45
CA PRO A 33 6.81 2.84 0.85
C PRO A 33 7.39 4.10 1.46
N GLN A 34 8.72 4.14 1.52
CA GLN A 34 9.45 5.27 2.06
C GLN A 34 10.40 5.80 1.01
N LEU A 35 10.42 7.11 0.87
CA LEU A 35 11.31 7.79 -0.06
C LEU A 35 12.40 8.50 0.70
N ALA A 36 13.56 8.65 0.05
CA ALA A 36 14.65 9.39 0.63
C ALA A 36 14.34 10.88 0.64
N PRO A 37 14.94 11.66 1.55
CA PRO A 37 14.71 13.11 1.58
C PRO A 37 14.98 13.79 0.26
N LEU A 38 15.98 13.34 -0.47
CA LEU A 38 16.28 13.93 -1.77
C LEU A 38 15.16 13.70 -2.76
N GLN A 39 14.50 12.55 -2.69
CA GLN A 39 13.39 12.25 -3.59
C GLN A 39 12.20 13.14 -3.32
N TRP A 40 11.93 13.44 -2.05
CA TRP A 40 10.89 14.40 -1.71
C TRP A 40 11.19 15.78 -2.25
N GLU A 41 12.48 16.18 -2.21
CA GLU A 41 12.89 17.45 -2.78
C GLU A 41 12.69 17.48 -4.28
N LEU A 42 13.01 16.38 -4.96
CA LEU A 42 12.80 16.31 -6.40
C LEU A 42 11.35 16.47 -6.76
N LEU A 43 10.46 15.87 -5.99
CA LEU A 43 9.03 16.04 -6.24
C LEU A 43 8.59 17.47 -6.02
N ARG A 44 9.11 18.10 -4.98
CA ARG A 44 8.79 19.50 -4.71
C ARG A 44 9.25 20.40 -5.86
N GLN A 45 10.44 20.16 -6.36
CA GLN A 45 10.98 20.93 -7.46
C GLN A 45 10.18 20.72 -8.75
N GLN A 46 9.81 19.46 -8.99
CA GLN A 46 9.01 19.14 -10.15
C GLN A 46 7.69 19.87 -10.15
N GLN A 47 7.14 20.13 -8.98
CA GLN A 47 5.87 20.84 -8.83
C GLN A 47 6.02 22.35 -8.72
N GLY A 48 7.21 22.86 -8.87
CA GLY A 48 7.43 24.29 -8.78
C GLY A 48 7.25 24.85 -7.38
N GLY A 49 7.50 24.02 -6.37
CA GLY A 49 7.37 24.45 -4.99
C GLY A 49 6.00 24.22 -4.39
N HIS A 50 5.05 23.74 -5.16
CA HIS A 50 3.74 23.40 -4.64
C HIS A 50 3.76 22.01 -4.03
N TYR A 51 2.91 21.79 -3.02
CA TYR A 51 2.85 20.49 -2.36
C TYR A 51 1.53 19.82 -2.72
N GLN A 52 1.51 19.22 -3.89
CA GLN A 52 0.30 18.55 -4.37
C GLN A 52 0.48 17.06 -4.26
N PRO A 53 -0.51 16.35 -3.69
CA PRO A 53 -0.44 14.89 -3.67
C PRO A 53 -0.45 14.34 -5.08
N LEU A 54 0.33 13.30 -5.29
CA LEU A 54 0.39 12.61 -6.57
C LEU A 54 -0.15 11.20 -6.38
N ARG A 55 -0.76 10.69 -7.44
CA ARG A 55 -1.30 9.34 -7.41
C ARG A 55 -0.34 8.39 -8.07
N ILE A 56 -0.21 7.21 -7.50
CA ILE A 56 0.49 6.12 -8.16
C ILE A 56 -0.39 4.88 -8.10
N ASP A 57 -0.56 4.22 -9.23
CA ASP A 57 -1.32 2.98 -9.34
C ASP A 57 -0.35 1.87 -9.70
N LEU A 58 -0.40 0.79 -8.95
CA LEU A 58 0.46 -0.36 -9.17
C LEU A 58 -0.38 -1.58 -9.51
N ASN A 59 0.09 -2.35 -10.47
CA ASN A 59 -0.45 -3.67 -10.73
C ASN A 59 0.35 -4.70 -9.96
N LEU A 60 -0.33 -5.44 -9.12
CA LEU A 60 0.29 -6.52 -8.39
C LEU A 60 -0.11 -7.83 -9.04
N ALA A 61 0.87 -8.61 -9.45
CA ALA A 61 0.60 -9.94 -9.96
C ALA A 61 0.67 -10.92 -8.81
N ILE A 62 -0.39 -11.68 -8.63
CA ILE A 62 -0.57 -12.52 -7.46
C ILE A 62 -0.47 -13.98 -7.88
N ARG A 63 0.27 -14.75 -7.09
CA ARG A 63 0.34 -16.20 -7.28
C ARG A 63 0.29 -16.86 -5.92
N LEU A 64 -0.67 -17.74 -5.72
CA LEU A 64 -0.87 -18.44 -4.46
C LEU A 64 -1.03 -17.45 -3.30
N GLY A 65 -1.74 -16.36 -3.56
CA GLY A 65 -2.01 -15.36 -2.54
C GLY A 65 -0.84 -14.45 -2.21
N LYS A 66 0.25 -14.53 -2.97
CA LYS A 66 1.42 -13.69 -2.70
C LYS A 66 1.81 -12.91 -3.94
N ILE A 67 2.38 -11.75 -3.72
CA ILE A 67 2.84 -10.92 -4.82
C ILE A 67 4.13 -11.48 -5.39
N TYR A 68 4.16 -11.69 -6.70
CA TYR A 68 5.39 -12.10 -7.35
C TYR A 68 5.92 -11.05 -8.33
N SER A 69 5.11 -10.07 -8.66
CA SER A 69 5.55 -9.02 -9.58
C SER A 69 4.75 -7.75 -9.34
N VAL A 70 5.41 -6.61 -9.47
CA VAL A 70 4.77 -5.29 -9.31
C VAL A 70 5.17 -4.45 -10.51
N THR A 71 4.18 -3.85 -11.17
CA THR A 71 4.43 -2.93 -12.28
C THR A 71 3.64 -1.65 -12.08
N VAL A 72 4.13 -0.57 -12.66
CA VAL A 72 3.47 0.73 -12.55
C VAL A 72 2.41 0.83 -13.63
N ARG A 73 1.18 1.11 -13.23
CA ARG A 73 0.11 1.37 -14.16
C ARG A 73 -0.03 2.86 -14.42
N HIS A 74 0.13 3.66 -13.37
CA HIS A 74 0.09 5.11 -13.46
C HIS A 74 1.12 5.64 -12.48
N GLY A 75 2.08 6.39 -12.95
CA GLY A 75 3.17 6.84 -12.10
C GLY A 75 3.03 8.28 -11.67
N THR A 76 3.99 8.71 -10.85
CA THR A 76 4.04 10.08 -10.34
C THR A 76 4.55 11.07 -11.36
N GLY A 77 5.08 10.58 -12.47
CA GLY A 77 5.74 11.43 -13.44
C GLY A 77 7.24 11.48 -13.26
N HIS A 78 7.75 10.80 -12.25
CA HIS A 78 9.18 10.75 -11.98
C HIS A 78 9.62 9.29 -11.92
N TYR A 79 10.35 8.86 -12.92
CA TYR A 79 10.68 7.45 -13.08
C TYR A 79 11.43 6.87 -11.88
N ASP A 80 12.42 7.59 -11.37
CA ASP A 80 13.22 7.08 -10.26
C ASP A 80 12.39 6.88 -9.01
N ILE A 81 11.43 7.77 -8.77
CA ILE A 81 10.56 7.67 -7.61
C ILE A 81 9.61 6.48 -7.77
N ASP A 82 9.03 6.34 -8.95
CA ASP A 82 8.16 5.20 -9.23
C ASP A 82 8.90 3.90 -9.05
N LYS A 83 10.13 3.83 -9.53
CA LYS A 83 10.96 2.65 -9.41
C LYS A 83 11.28 2.34 -7.95
N THR A 84 11.57 3.38 -7.16
CA THR A 84 11.81 3.20 -5.74
C THR A 84 10.60 2.61 -5.04
N ILE A 85 9.41 3.12 -5.38
CA ILE A 85 8.18 2.61 -4.78
C ILE A 85 7.95 1.16 -5.17
N VAL A 86 8.14 0.83 -6.45
CA VAL A 86 7.96 -0.54 -6.92
C VAL A 86 8.90 -1.49 -6.19
N LYS A 87 10.17 -1.13 -6.10
CA LYS A 87 11.15 -1.99 -5.44
C LYS A 87 10.84 -2.14 -3.96
N TRP A 88 10.40 -1.07 -3.35
CA TRP A 88 10.05 -1.11 -1.94
C TRP A 88 8.86 -2.06 -1.71
N VAL A 89 7.84 -1.95 -2.55
CA VAL A 89 6.67 -2.81 -2.46
C VAL A 89 7.05 -4.27 -2.68
N GLU A 90 7.86 -4.54 -3.69
CA GLU A 90 8.31 -5.91 -3.94
C GLU A 90 9.06 -6.50 -2.76
N ALA A 91 9.86 -5.70 -2.10
CA ALA A 91 10.66 -6.19 -0.99
C ALA A 91 9.84 -6.39 0.28
N ASN A 92 8.84 -5.53 0.50
CA ASN A 92 8.15 -5.49 1.77
C ASN A 92 6.76 -6.10 1.77
N TRP A 93 6.10 -6.15 0.63
CA TRP A 93 4.74 -6.68 0.55
C TRP A 93 4.67 -8.11 0.07
N LYS A 94 5.76 -8.66 -0.38
CA LYS A 94 5.80 -9.96 -1.01
C LYS A 94 5.28 -11.08 -0.11
N THR A 95 5.51 -10.97 1.19
CA THR A 95 5.12 -12.00 2.14
C THR A 95 3.72 -11.84 2.69
N TYR A 96 3.06 -10.73 2.40
CA TYR A 96 1.69 -10.55 2.87
C TYR A 96 0.74 -11.34 1.99
N PRO A 97 -0.23 -11.99 2.60
CA PRO A 97 -1.23 -12.69 1.80
C PRO A 97 -2.21 -11.70 1.20
N TRP A 98 -2.35 -11.72 -0.10
CA TRP A 98 -3.29 -10.87 -0.80
C TRP A 98 -4.43 -11.74 -1.31
N PHE A 99 -5.64 -11.36 -0.95
CA PHE A 99 -6.78 -12.21 -1.22
C PHE A 99 -7.37 -12.05 -2.56
N ALA A 100 -7.17 -11.00 -3.19
CA ALA A 100 -7.84 -10.72 -4.44
C ALA A 100 -8.13 -12.01 -5.14
N GLY A 101 -9.30 -12.22 -5.53
CA GLY A 101 -9.71 -13.46 -6.12
C GLY A 101 -9.15 -13.71 -7.50
N GLY A 102 -8.21 -12.93 -7.98
CA GLY A 102 -7.67 -13.11 -9.30
C GLY A 102 -6.17 -13.11 -9.30
N ASP A 103 -5.62 -13.07 -10.51
CA ASP A 103 -4.17 -13.07 -10.70
C ASP A 103 -3.59 -11.68 -10.60
N HIS A 104 -4.40 -10.67 -10.66
CA HIS A 104 -3.96 -9.29 -10.68
C HIS A 104 -4.77 -8.45 -9.72
N PHE A 105 -4.11 -7.47 -9.17
CA PHE A 105 -4.72 -6.60 -8.19
C PHE A 105 -4.15 -5.21 -8.38
N VAL A 106 -5.01 -4.22 -8.53
CA VAL A 106 -4.56 -2.84 -8.71
C VAL A 106 -4.68 -2.11 -7.38
N ILE A 107 -3.58 -1.50 -6.98
CA ILE A 107 -3.56 -0.71 -5.75
C ILE A 107 -3.22 0.73 -6.10
N SER A 108 -4.00 1.65 -5.56
CA SER A 108 -3.73 3.08 -5.71
C SER A 108 -3.17 3.62 -4.42
N MET A 109 -2.16 4.47 -4.53
CA MET A 109 -1.58 5.14 -3.38
C MET A 109 -1.39 6.61 -3.69
N THR A 110 -1.30 7.40 -2.65
CA THR A 110 -1.04 8.82 -2.76
C THR A 110 0.36 9.10 -2.26
N VAL A 111 1.14 9.79 -3.07
CA VAL A 111 2.48 10.26 -2.71
C VAL A 111 2.34 11.73 -2.35
N ASP A 112 2.47 12.05 -1.07
CA ASP A 112 2.16 13.39 -0.58
C ASP A 112 3.42 14.11 -0.12
N PRO A 113 3.95 15.05 -0.93
CA PRO A 113 5.17 15.77 -0.55
C PRO A 113 4.98 16.70 0.63
N ALA A 114 3.76 17.13 0.90
CA ALA A 114 3.53 18.05 2.01
C ALA A 114 3.83 17.41 3.36
N ILE A 115 3.48 16.14 3.49
CA ILE A 115 3.72 15.41 4.74
C ILE A 115 4.81 14.36 4.58
N ARG A 116 5.38 14.26 3.38
CA ARG A 116 6.45 13.32 3.06
C ARG A 116 6.07 11.90 3.41
N GLN A 117 4.90 11.49 2.92
CA GLN A 117 4.41 10.13 3.15
C GLN A 117 3.75 9.59 1.90
N VAL A 118 3.87 8.27 1.76
CA VAL A 118 3.11 7.52 0.77
C VAL A 118 2.03 6.79 1.56
N GLU A 119 0.78 6.93 1.15
CA GLU A 119 -0.31 6.34 1.91
C GLU A 119 -1.44 5.94 0.99
N PHE A 120 -2.34 5.11 1.51
CA PHE A 120 -3.52 4.77 0.75
C PHE A 120 -4.44 5.98 0.68
N PRO A 121 -5.21 6.11 -0.41
CA PRO A 121 -6.12 7.25 -0.52
C PRO A 121 -7.11 7.27 0.64
N LYS A 122 -7.40 8.45 1.12
CA LYS A 122 -8.42 8.62 2.15
C LYS A 122 -9.78 8.63 1.48
N THR A 123 -10.71 7.93 2.05
CA THR A 123 -12.08 7.88 1.51
C THR A 123 -13.01 8.73 2.29
#